data_d45640969afca23839dcc49ee80d8264
#
_entry.id   d45640969afca23839dcc49ee80d8264
#
_cell.length_a   1.000
_cell.length_b   1.000
_cell.length_c   1.000
_cell.angle_alpha   90.00
_cell.angle_beta   90.00
_cell.angle_gamma   90.00
#
_symmetry.space_group_name_H-M   'P 1'
#
loop_
_entity.id
_entity.type
_entity.pdbx_description
1 polymer ?
#
loop_
_entity_poly.entity_id
_entity_poly.type
_entity_poly.pdbx_seq_one_letter_code
_entity_poly.pdbx_strand_id
1 'polypeptide(L)'
;FIIMNTGSKKINSKNKLLTTICYRLNNKTTYALEGSIFIAGAGVQWLRDKIKLINNAYETEKIAKSTKSNNEVYIVPAFSGIGAPYWRPDARGLITGLTRDTDWKTLVRATVESVAYQSYDLFYSMNKDGLKPRIVKIDGGMVANNWFSQFLANVINLKVIRPKVLETTALG
;
A
#
# COMPACT_ATOMS: atom_id res chain seq x y z
N PHE A 1 4.94 4.72 -0.43
CA PHE A 1 4.46 6.00 -0.99
C PHE A 1 3.71 5.72 -2.30
N ILE A 2 2.65 6.49 -2.55
CA ILE A 2 1.99 6.54 -3.86
C ILE A 2 2.18 7.95 -4.40
N ILE A 3 2.77 8.04 -5.58
CA ILE A 3 3.09 9.31 -6.24
C ILE A 3 2.37 9.39 -7.58
N MET A 4 1.64 10.48 -7.79
CA MET A 4 0.96 10.77 -9.04
C MET A 4 1.57 12.00 -9.69
N ASN A 5 2.22 11.80 -10.83
CA ASN A 5 2.81 12.88 -11.62
C ASN A 5 1.70 13.80 -12.18
N THR A 6 1.81 15.10 -11.93
CA THR A 6 0.86 16.15 -12.38
C THR A 6 1.46 17.06 -13.46
N GLY A 7 2.64 16.72 -14.00
CA GLY A 7 3.33 17.51 -14.99
C GLY A 7 3.85 18.84 -14.44
N SER A 8 3.77 19.89 -15.23
CA SER A 8 4.15 21.25 -14.82
C SER A 8 3.13 21.92 -13.89
N LYS A 9 1.97 21.29 -13.70
CA LYS A 9 0.89 21.87 -12.89
C LYS A 9 1.04 21.52 -11.42
N LYS A 10 1.28 22.51 -10.57
CA LYS A 10 1.22 22.38 -9.13
C LYS A 10 -0.23 22.29 -8.69
N ILE A 11 -0.68 21.10 -8.29
CA ILE A 11 -2.04 20.86 -7.77
C ILE A 11 -1.97 20.88 -6.25
N ASN A 12 -2.76 21.74 -5.62
CA ASN A 12 -2.97 21.70 -4.17
C ASN A 12 -4.13 20.73 -3.88
N SER A 13 -3.82 19.64 -3.20
CA SER A 13 -4.83 18.65 -2.81
C SER A 13 -5.85 19.26 -1.85
N LYS A 14 -7.13 19.01 -2.12
CA LYS A 14 -8.25 19.30 -1.21
C LYS A 14 -8.62 18.08 -0.37
N ASN A 15 -8.00 16.92 -0.66
CA ASN A 15 -8.26 15.63 -0.04
C ASN A 15 -7.07 15.12 0.78
N LYS A 16 -6.33 16.05 1.41
CA LYS A 16 -5.26 15.76 2.39
C LYS A 16 -4.07 14.96 1.86
N LEU A 17 -3.80 15.05 0.55
CA LEU A 17 -2.56 14.57 -0.05
C LEU A 17 -1.50 15.67 -0.03
N LEU A 18 -0.23 15.28 -0.12
CA LEU A 18 0.88 16.21 -0.20
C LEU A 18 1.13 16.63 -1.65
N THR A 19 1.40 17.92 -1.85
CA THR A 19 1.93 18.41 -3.12
C THR A 19 3.45 18.45 -3.03
N THR A 20 4.12 17.76 -3.93
CA THR A 20 5.59 17.64 -3.90
C THR A 20 6.20 17.90 -5.28
N ILE A 21 7.52 18.06 -5.32
CA ILE A 21 8.29 18.05 -6.56
C ILE A 21 8.58 16.59 -6.88
N CYS A 22 8.08 16.13 -8.04
CA CYS A 22 8.34 14.79 -8.54
C CYS A 22 9.80 14.62 -8.98
N TYR A 23 10.23 15.53 -9.86
CA TYR A 23 11.63 15.67 -10.29
C TYR A 23 11.86 17.02 -10.95
N ARG A 24 13.13 17.38 -11.14
CA ARG A 24 13.56 18.55 -11.92
C ARG A 24 14.60 18.11 -12.94
N LEU A 25 14.31 18.35 -14.21
CA LEU A 25 15.18 17.99 -15.32
C LEU A 25 15.28 19.17 -16.30
N ASN A 26 16.49 19.51 -16.77
CA ASN A 26 16.72 20.61 -17.71
C ASN A 26 16.03 21.91 -17.28
N ASN A 27 16.17 22.29 -16.01
CA ASN A 27 15.53 23.47 -15.38
C ASN A 27 13.98 23.48 -15.40
N LYS A 28 13.35 22.35 -15.78
CA LYS A 28 11.89 22.20 -15.72
C LYS A 28 11.51 21.37 -14.51
N THR A 29 10.62 21.91 -13.70
CA THR A 29 10.07 21.22 -12.51
C THR A 29 8.80 20.47 -12.89
N THR A 30 8.75 19.22 -12.52
CA THR A 30 7.54 18.37 -12.59
C THR A 30 7.02 18.14 -11.18
N TYR A 31 5.74 18.35 -10.98
CA TYR A 31 5.06 18.21 -9.69
C TYR A 31 4.35 16.87 -9.57
N ALA A 32 3.99 16.52 -8.34
CA ALA A 32 3.19 15.35 -8.04
C ALA A 32 2.27 15.59 -6.84
N LEU A 33 1.20 14.81 -6.77
CA LEU A 33 0.52 14.52 -5.50
C LEU A 33 1.08 13.23 -4.92
N GLU A 34 1.28 13.25 -3.61
CA GLU A 34 1.84 12.14 -2.85
C GLU A 34 0.93 11.75 -1.68
N GLY A 35 0.76 10.45 -1.50
CA GLY A 35 0.14 9.87 -0.32
C GLY A 35 1.08 8.86 0.33
N SER A 36 1.18 8.88 1.65
CA SER A 36 2.06 8.02 2.42
C SER A 36 1.27 6.97 3.19
N ILE A 37 1.59 5.70 2.97
CA ILE A 37 1.18 4.57 3.80
C ILE A 37 2.35 4.28 4.75
N PHE A 38 2.15 4.43 6.07
CA PHE A 38 3.24 4.29 7.03
C PHE A 38 3.68 2.84 7.20
N ILE A 39 2.74 1.91 7.16
CA ILE A 39 3.00 0.49 7.36
C ILE A 39 2.55 -0.28 6.11
N ALA A 40 3.51 -0.70 5.31
CA ALA A 40 3.34 -1.61 4.18
C ALA A 40 4.16 -2.89 4.42
N GLY A 41 5.33 -3.03 3.84
CA GLY A 41 6.24 -4.16 4.10
C GLY A 41 6.60 -4.34 5.57
N ALA A 42 6.59 -3.25 6.35
CA ALA A 42 6.79 -3.31 7.81
C ALA A 42 5.73 -4.17 8.53
N GLY A 43 4.50 -4.27 8.00
CA GLY A 43 3.50 -5.20 8.51
C GLY A 43 3.92 -6.66 8.35
N VAL A 44 4.50 -7.01 7.21
CA VAL A 44 5.06 -8.36 6.98
C VAL A 44 6.27 -8.64 7.87
N GLN A 45 7.14 -7.65 8.07
CA GLN A 45 8.27 -7.76 9.01
C GLN A 45 7.77 -7.97 10.45
N TRP A 46 6.72 -7.27 10.85
CA TRP A 46 6.08 -7.46 12.16
C TRP A 46 5.54 -8.88 12.35
N LEU A 47 4.87 -9.45 11.34
CA LEU A 47 4.41 -10.84 11.35
C LEU A 47 5.59 -11.82 11.55
N ARG A 48 6.73 -11.54 10.93
CA ARG A 48 7.94 -12.37 11.02
C ARG A 48 8.69 -12.15 12.32
N ASP A 49 9.01 -10.90 12.64
CA ASP A 49 10.03 -10.58 13.66
C ASP A 49 9.46 -10.46 15.08
N LYS A 50 8.20 -10.04 15.20
CA LYS A 50 7.58 -9.77 16.50
C LYS A 50 6.63 -10.88 16.94
N ILE A 51 5.64 -11.22 16.13
CA ILE A 51 4.65 -12.25 16.50
C ILE A 51 4.98 -13.65 15.95
N LYS A 52 6.01 -13.78 15.11
CA LYS A 52 6.56 -15.07 14.67
C LYS A 52 5.55 -15.99 13.96
N LEU A 53 4.60 -15.44 13.22
CA LEU A 53 3.63 -16.21 12.46
C LEU A 53 4.20 -16.74 11.13
N ILE A 54 5.29 -16.16 10.63
CA ILE A 54 6.00 -16.59 9.43
C ILE A 54 7.50 -16.54 9.67
N ASN A 55 8.27 -17.34 8.94
CA ASN A 55 9.73 -17.35 9.02
C ASN A 55 10.36 -16.39 8.00
N ASN A 56 9.73 -16.22 6.85
CA ASN A 56 10.18 -15.30 5.82
C ASN A 56 9.01 -14.65 5.08
N ALA A 57 9.27 -13.51 4.41
CA ALA A 57 8.25 -12.74 3.71
C ALA A 57 7.61 -13.49 2.53
N TYR A 58 8.31 -14.41 1.88
CA TYR A 58 7.80 -15.16 0.72
C TYR A 58 6.67 -16.11 1.10
N GLU A 59 6.59 -16.54 2.36
CA GLU A 59 5.50 -17.40 2.82
C GLU A 59 4.14 -16.71 2.70
N THR A 60 4.08 -15.39 2.78
CA THR A 60 2.84 -14.62 2.69
C THR A 60 2.08 -14.87 1.40
N GLU A 61 2.77 -15.08 0.28
CA GLU A 61 2.12 -15.39 -1.01
C GLU A 61 1.41 -16.74 -0.96
N LYS A 62 2.11 -17.78 -0.49
CA LYS A 62 1.55 -19.14 -0.39
C LYS A 62 0.37 -19.17 0.58
N ILE A 63 0.51 -18.50 1.73
CA ILE A 63 -0.53 -18.41 2.76
C ILE A 63 -1.76 -17.69 2.20
N ALA A 64 -1.58 -16.51 1.60
CA ALA A 64 -2.68 -15.74 1.04
C ALA A 64 -3.42 -16.49 -0.09
N LYS A 65 -2.70 -17.25 -0.93
CA LYS A 65 -3.30 -18.10 -1.97
C LYS A 65 -4.09 -19.27 -1.38
N SER A 66 -3.61 -19.88 -0.30
CA SER A 66 -4.26 -21.06 0.30
C SER A 66 -5.47 -20.69 1.17
N THR A 67 -5.56 -19.47 1.63
CA THR A 67 -6.67 -18.96 2.44
C THR A 67 -7.76 -18.43 1.51
N LYS A 68 -8.96 -19.04 1.51
CA LYS A 68 -10.04 -18.71 0.56
C LYS A 68 -10.52 -17.26 0.68
N SER A 69 -10.64 -16.75 1.90
CA SER A 69 -11.03 -15.37 2.20
C SER A 69 -10.34 -14.89 3.48
N ASN A 70 -10.45 -13.61 3.79
CA ASN A 70 -10.04 -13.08 5.09
C ASN A 70 -11.07 -13.32 6.19
N ASN A 71 -12.20 -14.00 5.88
CA ASN A 71 -13.30 -14.29 6.79
C ASN A 71 -13.77 -13.06 7.59
N GLU A 72 -13.86 -11.91 6.92
CA GLU A 72 -14.22 -10.61 7.50
C GLU A 72 -13.23 -10.09 8.57
N VAL A 73 -12.05 -10.69 8.66
CA VAL A 73 -10.97 -10.19 9.52
C VAL A 73 -10.21 -9.10 8.80
N TYR A 74 -10.15 -7.93 9.40
CA TYR A 74 -9.41 -6.79 8.87
C TYR A 74 -8.35 -6.32 9.86
N ILE A 75 -7.23 -5.84 9.32
CA ILE A 75 -6.14 -5.27 10.10
C ILE A 75 -5.91 -3.84 9.64
N VAL A 76 -5.92 -2.91 10.61
CA VAL A 76 -5.45 -1.54 10.41
C VAL A 76 -4.07 -1.45 11.05
N PRO A 77 -2.98 -1.46 10.26
CA PRO A 77 -1.63 -1.55 10.81
C PRO A 77 -1.08 -0.17 11.21
N ALA A 78 -1.80 0.54 12.05
CA ALA A 78 -1.44 1.89 12.51
C ALA A 78 -0.37 1.85 13.62
N PHE A 79 0.73 1.11 13.43
CA PHE A 79 1.75 0.90 14.47
C PHE A 79 2.45 2.20 14.90
N SER A 80 2.56 3.16 13.98
CA SER A 80 3.10 4.50 14.21
C SER A 80 2.13 5.61 13.76
N GLY A 81 0.82 5.34 13.85
CA GLY A 81 -0.21 6.22 13.33
C GLY A 81 -0.64 5.88 11.91
N ILE A 82 -1.60 6.64 11.38
CA ILE A 82 -2.10 6.54 10.01
C ILE A 82 -1.68 7.79 9.24
N GLY A 83 -1.11 7.59 8.06
CA GLY A 83 -0.70 8.66 7.14
C GLY A 83 -1.86 9.27 6.36
N ALA A 84 -1.57 9.69 5.14
CA ALA A 84 -2.57 10.23 4.23
C ALA A 84 -3.69 9.19 3.94
N PRO A 85 -4.94 9.63 3.74
CA PRO A 85 -5.47 10.99 3.84
C PRO A 85 -5.93 11.36 5.26
N TYR A 86 -5.75 10.50 6.24
CA TYR A 86 -6.34 10.62 7.59
C TYR A 86 -5.50 11.49 8.53
N TRP A 87 -4.17 11.38 8.48
CA TRP A 87 -3.20 12.09 9.31
C TRP A 87 -3.49 11.97 10.82
N ARG A 88 -3.60 10.70 11.29
CA ARG A 88 -3.89 10.36 12.70
C ARG A 88 -2.64 9.77 13.36
N PRO A 89 -1.76 10.60 13.95
CA PRO A 89 -0.53 10.13 14.61
C PRO A 89 -0.82 9.39 15.91
N ASP A 90 -1.98 9.60 16.50
CA ASP A 90 -2.48 8.97 17.73
C ASP A 90 -3.09 7.57 17.48
N ALA A 91 -3.45 7.23 16.25
CA ALA A 91 -3.99 5.91 15.91
C ALA A 91 -3.01 4.79 16.23
N ARG A 92 -3.53 3.65 16.63
CA ARG A 92 -2.75 2.42 16.86
C ARG A 92 -3.39 1.27 16.11
N GLY A 93 -2.60 0.19 15.94
CA GLY A 93 -3.02 -1.01 15.23
C GLY A 93 -4.31 -1.59 15.80
N LEU A 94 -5.18 -2.06 14.89
CA LEU A 94 -6.46 -2.70 15.23
C LEU A 94 -6.60 -3.98 14.41
N ILE A 95 -7.09 -5.03 15.04
CA ILE A 95 -7.58 -6.23 14.37
C ILE A 95 -9.07 -6.33 14.72
N THR A 96 -9.92 -6.51 13.72
CA THR A 96 -11.37 -6.64 13.89
C THR A 96 -11.89 -7.84 13.12
N GLY A 97 -13.10 -8.30 13.45
CA GLY A 97 -13.75 -9.43 12.79
C GLY A 97 -13.28 -10.81 13.29
N LEU A 98 -12.57 -10.88 14.41
CA LEU A 98 -12.11 -12.15 14.99
C LEU A 98 -13.29 -13.01 15.45
N THR A 99 -13.25 -14.29 15.09
CA THR A 99 -14.14 -15.33 15.55
C THR A 99 -13.33 -16.48 16.14
N ARG A 100 -14.02 -17.46 16.75
CA ARG A 100 -13.36 -18.67 17.27
C ARG A 100 -12.62 -19.45 16.17
N ASP A 101 -13.07 -19.35 14.92
CA ASP A 101 -12.50 -20.08 13.78
C ASP A 101 -11.39 -19.30 13.06
N THR A 102 -11.07 -18.11 13.55
CA THR A 102 -9.98 -17.30 12.99
C THR A 102 -8.63 -17.95 13.27
N ASP A 103 -7.92 -18.34 12.20
CA ASP A 103 -6.59 -18.91 12.30
C ASP A 103 -5.48 -17.87 12.00
N TRP A 104 -4.25 -18.25 12.26
CA TRP A 104 -3.09 -17.39 12.01
C TRP A 104 -2.88 -17.06 10.53
N LYS A 105 -3.30 -17.94 9.60
CA LYS A 105 -3.18 -17.71 8.15
C LYS A 105 -4.10 -16.57 7.72
N THR A 106 -5.28 -16.50 8.31
CA THR A 106 -6.22 -15.39 8.12
C THR A 106 -5.59 -14.06 8.54
N LEU A 107 -4.87 -14.02 9.67
CA LEU A 107 -4.17 -12.81 10.12
C LEU A 107 -3.05 -12.41 9.16
N VAL A 108 -2.27 -13.38 8.67
CA VAL A 108 -1.22 -13.11 7.66
C VAL A 108 -1.83 -12.52 6.39
N ARG A 109 -2.91 -13.12 5.88
CA ARG A 109 -3.60 -12.62 4.70
C ARG A 109 -4.16 -11.22 4.91
N ALA A 110 -4.89 -10.98 6.01
CA ALA A 110 -5.46 -9.67 6.33
C ALA A 110 -4.39 -8.57 6.46
N THR A 111 -3.20 -8.91 6.97
CA THR A 111 -2.06 -7.98 6.99
C THR A 111 -1.61 -7.58 5.59
N VAL A 112 -1.51 -8.53 4.65
CA VAL A 112 -1.14 -8.23 3.26
C VAL A 112 -2.24 -7.44 2.55
N GLU A 113 -3.51 -7.79 2.76
CA GLU A 113 -4.67 -7.09 2.20
C GLU A 113 -4.75 -5.64 2.67
N SER A 114 -4.38 -5.36 3.93
CA SER A 114 -4.46 -4.02 4.52
C SER A 114 -3.70 -2.96 3.73
N VAL A 115 -2.61 -3.34 3.07
CA VAL A 115 -1.81 -2.43 2.22
C VAL A 115 -2.58 -2.04 0.95
N ALA A 116 -3.32 -2.98 0.37
CA ALA A 116 -4.15 -2.69 -0.80
C ALA A 116 -5.33 -1.78 -0.43
N TYR A 117 -5.95 -1.98 0.72
CA TYR A 117 -7.05 -1.11 1.18
C TYR A 117 -6.57 0.32 1.47
N GLN A 118 -5.43 0.48 2.17
CA GLN A 118 -4.83 1.80 2.37
C GLN A 118 -4.45 2.47 1.04
N SER A 119 -3.97 1.67 0.07
CA SER A 119 -3.68 2.18 -1.28
C SER A 119 -4.96 2.68 -1.97
N TYR A 120 -6.07 1.96 -1.82
CA TYR A 120 -7.36 2.39 -2.36
C TYR A 120 -7.77 3.76 -1.83
N ASP A 121 -7.63 4.02 -0.53
CA ASP A 121 -7.97 5.32 0.08
C ASP A 121 -7.17 6.47 -0.55
N LEU A 122 -5.88 6.23 -0.86
CA LEU A 122 -5.06 7.23 -1.52
C LEU A 122 -5.50 7.47 -2.98
N PHE A 123 -5.78 6.41 -3.74
CA PHE A 123 -6.30 6.55 -5.11
C PHE A 123 -7.67 7.22 -5.12
N TYR A 124 -8.52 6.90 -4.17
CA TYR A 124 -9.81 7.56 -4.00
C TYR A 124 -9.65 9.06 -3.74
N SER A 125 -8.71 9.46 -2.89
CA SER A 125 -8.39 10.86 -2.63
C SER A 125 -7.82 11.56 -3.86
N MET A 126 -6.94 10.91 -4.62
CA MET A 126 -6.42 11.42 -5.89
C MET A 126 -7.53 11.64 -6.92
N ASN A 127 -8.46 10.68 -7.03
CA ASN A 127 -9.62 10.80 -7.91
C ASN A 127 -10.50 12.00 -7.53
N LYS A 128 -10.72 12.24 -6.24
CA LYS A 128 -11.45 13.42 -5.75
C LYS A 128 -10.74 14.74 -6.08
N ASP A 129 -9.43 14.74 -6.16
CA ASP A 129 -8.62 15.88 -6.62
C ASP A 129 -8.60 16.02 -8.17
N GLY A 130 -9.37 15.19 -8.88
CA GLY A 130 -9.51 15.23 -10.34
C GLY A 130 -8.46 14.44 -11.10
N LEU A 131 -7.61 13.66 -10.41
CA LEU A 131 -6.60 12.82 -11.02
C LEU A 131 -7.15 11.41 -11.26
N LYS A 132 -7.09 10.94 -12.50
CA LYS A 132 -7.61 9.62 -12.91
C LYS A 132 -6.49 8.77 -13.48
N PRO A 133 -5.71 8.06 -12.64
CA PRO A 133 -4.69 7.15 -13.13
C PRO A 133 -5.32 6.00 -13.92
N ARG A 134 -4.61 5.54 -14.95
CA ARG A 134 -5.01 4.36 -15.75
C ARG A 134 -4.11 3.18 -15.50
N ILE A 135 -2.90 3.43 -15.07
CA ILE A 135 -1.84 2.45 -14.85
C ILE A 135 -1.10 2.83 -13.58
N VAL A 136 -0.80 1.81 -12.77
CA VAL A 136 0.03 1.95 -11.58
C VAL A 136 1.29 1.12 -11.77
N LYS A 137 2.44 1.74 -11.63
CA LYS A 137 3.75 1.06 -11.58
C LYS A 137 4.09 0.84 -10.11
N ILE A 138 4.47 -0.38 -9.75
CA ILE A 138 4.80 -0.76 -8.37
C ILE A 138 6.21 -1.30 -8.30
N ASP A 139 6.92 -1.04 -7.18
CA ASP A 139 8.24 -1.57 -6.91
C ASP A 139 8.45 -1.84 -5.41
N GLY A 140 9.63 -2.31 -5.05
CA GLY A 140 10.01 -2.66 -3.69
C GLY A 140 9.70 -4.11 -3.30
N GLY A 141 10.15 -4.52 -2.13
CA GLY A 141 10.14 -5.93 -1.70
C GLY A 141 8.75 -6.60 -1.68
N MET A 142 7.69 -5.86 -1.34
CA MET A 142 6.32 -6.43 -1.31
C MET A 142 5.81 -6.85 -2.68
N VAL A 143 6.25 -6.20 -3.75
CA VAL A 143 5.73 -6.50 -5.09
C VAL A 143 6.28 -7.80 -5.68
N ALA A 144 7.26 -8.43 -5.02
CA ALA A 144 7.68 -9.79 -5.34
C ALA A 144 6.54 -10.81 -5.12
N ASN A 145 5.60 -10.51 -4.22
CA ASN A 145 4.40 -11.30 -3.98
C ASN A 145 3.38 -11.09 -5.12
N ASN A 146 3.20 -12.11 -5.96
CA ASN A 146 2.30 -12.04 -7.11
C ASN A 146 0.83 -11.95 -6.69
N TRP A 147 0.47 -12.63 -5.59
CA TRP A 147 -0.89 -12.58 -5.07
C TRP A 147 -1.23 -11.15 -4.62
N PHE A 148 -0.33 -10.49 -3.88
CA PHE A 148 -0.52 -9.10 -3.46
C PHE A 148 -0.68 -8.16 -4.66
N SER A 149 0.18 -8.29 -5.68
CA SER A 149 0.13 -7.44 -6.86
C SER A 149 -1.20 -7.56 -7.61
N GLN A 150 -1.73 -8.78 -7.71
CA GLN A 150 -3.05 -9.03 -8.32
C GLN A 150 -4.18 -8.52 -7.41
N PHE A 151 -4.10 -8.76 -6.12
CA PHE A 151 -5.10 -8.28 -5.15
C PHE A 151 -5.18 -6.76 -5.15
N LEU A 152 -4.03 -6.07 -5.16
CA LEU A 152 -3.96 -4.62 -5.28
C LEU A 152 -4.67 -4.14 -6.56
N ALA A 153 -4.36 -4.76 -7.72
CA ALA A 153 -4.99 -4.41 -8.99
C ALA A 153 -6.53 -4.54 -8.94
N ASN A 154 -7.02 -5.59 -8.29
CA ASN A 154 -8.46 -5.83 -8.12
C ASN A 154 -9.11 -4.77 -7.22
N VAL A 155 -8.48 -4.45 -6.07
CA VAL A 155 -9.00 -3.49 -5.09
C VAL A 155 -9.06 -2.09 -5.66
N ILE A 156 -8.00 -1.63 -6.33
CA ILE A 156 -7.95 -0.28 -6.91
C ILE A 156 -8.62 -0.19 -8.28
N ASN A 157 -8.97 -1.33 -8.87
CA ASN A 157 -9.56 -1.47 -10.23
C ASN A 157 -8.73 -0.76 -11.31
N LEU A 158 -7.41 -0.96 -11.27
CA LEU A 158 -6.46 -0.37 -12.21
C LEU A 158 -5.45 -1.41 -12.69
N LYS A 159 -4.90 -1.20 -13.89
CA LYS A 159 -3.78 -1.99 -14.39
C LYS A 159 -2.54 -1.72 -13.54
N VAL A 160 -2.01 -2.77 -12.90
CA VAL A 160 -0.77 -2.73 -12.13
C VAL A 160 0.36 -3.34 -12.96
N ILE A 161 1.48 -2.63 -13.07
CA ILE A 161 2.67 -3.05 -13.79
C ILE A 161 3.84 -3.13 -12.81
N ARG A 162 4.51 -4.26 -12.81
CA ARG A 162 5.73 -4.50 -12.07
C ARG A 162 6.93 -4.42 -13.01
N PRO A 163 8.01 -3.67 -12.67
CA PRO A 163 9.22 -3.64 -13.47
C PRO A 163 9.97 -4.98 -13.39
N LYS A 164 10.88 -5.23 -14.34
CA LYS A 164 11.75 -6.41 -14.30
C LYS A 164 12.72 -6.37 -13.11
N VAL A 165 13.23 -5.18 -12.78
CA VAL A 165 14.05 -4.91 -11.59
C VAL A 165 13.13 -4.38 -10.51
N LEU A 166 13.09 -5.04 -9.33
CA LEU A 166 12.14 -4.71 -8.25
C LEU A 166 12.63 -3.59 -7.33
N GLU A 167 13.91 -3.23 -7.40
CA GLU A 167 14.54 -2.18 -6.60
C GLU A 167 14.84 -0.96 -7.48
N THR A 168 13.80 -0.32 -8.02
CA THR A 168 13.97 0.81 -8.94
C THR A 168 14.57 2.03 -8.26
N THR A 169 14.33 2.21 -6.96
CA THR A 169 14.92 3.30 -6.17
C THR A 169 16.46 3.24 -6.17
N ALA A 170 17.04 2.04 -6.19
CA ALA A 170 18.49 1.86 -6.23
C ALA A 170 19.11 2.14 -7.61
N LEU A 171 18.28 2.17 -8.66
CA LEU A 171 18.73 2.48 -10.03
C LEU A 171 18.79 3.99 -10.32
N GLY A 172 18.18 4.82 -9.49
CA GLY A 172 18.12 6.29 -9.65
C GLY A 172 16.94 6.77 -10.43
#